data_1992aa2b595848ced6faa5e024af21c5
#
_entry.id   1992aa2b595848ced6faa5e024af21c5
#
_cell.length_a   1.000
_cell.length_b   1.000
_cell.length_c   1.000
_cell.angle_alpha   90.00
_cell.angle_beta   90.00
_cell.angle_gamma   90.00
#
_symmetry.space_group_name_H-M   'P 1'
#
loop_
_entity.id
_entity.type
_entity.pdbx_description
1 polymer ?
#
loop_
_entity_poly.entity_id
_entity_poly.type
_entity_poly.pdbx_seq_one_letter_code
_entity_poly.pdbx_strand_id
1 'polypeptide(L)'
;MELRPLSDPVDDPFFDAVRRRHRDVDVVLLPPSGPPVALEPVAETVVATALLRVEAIARGLWASVAPDSADRPRPRCTYGTGPDAVRAAARLRTSRDDGFHLLVALRDELEADGWAVTRPDGPVERLVGHLDDLTATASYAEGSSTLLVELTSGSLPVGQDRARELTRPAAPAGER
;
A
#
# COMPACT_ATOMS: atom_id res chain seq x y z
N MET A 1 6.98 -25.12 -3.35
CA MET A 1 5.77 -25.34 -4.19
C MET A 1 6.27 -25.42 -5.63
N GLU A 2 6.14 -26.57 -6.27
CA GLU A 2 6.60 -26.77 -7.64
C GLU A 2 5.48 -26.32 -8.58
N LEU A 3 5.74 -25.25 -9.34
CA LEU A 3 4.82 -24.75 -10.36
C LEU A 3 4.96 -25.61 -11.60
N ARG A 4 3.87 -26.26 -12.05
CA ARG A 4 3.85 -27.03 -13.30
C ARG A 4 3.15 -26.23 -14.39
N PRO A 5 3.72 -26.15 -15.59
CA PRO A 5 3.04 -25.53 -16.73
C PRO A 5 1.71 -26.25 -17.01
N LEU A 6 0.69 -25.51 -17.32
CA LEU A 6 -0.62 -26.08 -17.67
C LEU A 6 -0.54 -26.64 -19.08
N SER A 7 -0.59 -27.98 -19.20
CA SER A 7 -0.54 -28.67 -20.48
C SER A 7 -1.93 -28.82 -21.12
N ASP A 8 -2.98 -28.82 -20.29
CA ASP A 8 -4.35 -29.05 -20.74
C ASP A 8 -5.05 -27.75 -21.19
N PRO A 9 -6.07 -27.82 -22.05
CA PRO A 9 -6.90 -26.68 -22.41
C PRO A 9 -7.53 -26.07 -21.14
N VAL A 10 -7.52 -24.74 -21.07
CA VAL A 10 -8.20 -24.02 -19.98
C VAL A 10 -9.62 -23.74 -20.46
N ASP A 11 -10.61 -24.13 -19.66
CA ASP A 11 -12.04 -23.91 -19.97
C ASP A 11 -12.46 -22.42 -19.88
N ASP A 12 -11.51 -21.51 -19.74
CA ASP A 12 -11.73 -20.07 -19.74
C ASP A 12 -11.31 -19.47 -21.08
N PRO A 13 -12.24 -18.89 -21.86
CA PRO A 13 -11.95 -18.32 -23.17
C PRO A 13 -10.90 -17.21 -23.17
N PHE A 14 -10.77 -16.47 -22.05
CA PHE A 14 -9.78 -15.41 -21.91
C PHE A 14 -8.37 -16.02 -21.85
N PHE A 15 -8.14 -16.99 -20.97
CA PHE A 15 -6.82 -17.63 -20.85
C PHE A 15 -6.45 -18.44 -22.09
N ASP A 16 -7.42 -19.04 -22.77
CA ASP A 16 -7.18 -19.71 -24.04
C ASP A 16 -6.75 -18.72 -25.14
N ALA A 17 -7.35 -17.52 -25.18
CA ALA A 17 -6.93 -16.44 -26.08
C ALA A 17 -5.54 -15.91 -25.75
N VAL A 18 -5.20 -15.76 -24.46
CA VAL A 18 -3.86 -15.34 -24.03
C VAL A 18 -2.80 -16.36 -24.47
N ARG A 19 -3.01 -17.64 -24.26
CA ARG A 19 -2.08 -18.70 -24.68
C ARG A 19 -1.88 -18.75 -26.22
N ARG A 20 -2.94 -18.54 -26.98
CA ARG A 20 -2.83 -18.47 -28.46
C ARG A 20 -2.01 -17.30 -28.94
N ARG A 21 -2.12 -16.15 -28.26
CA ARG A 21 -1.49 -14.88 -28.65
C ARG A 21 -0.05 -14.77 -28.14
N HIS A 22 0.25 -15.39 -27.00
CA HIS A 22 1.54 -15.33 -26.30
C HIS A 22 2.04 -16.75 -26.03
N ARG A 23 2.57 -17.39 -27.05
CA ARG A 23 3.04 -18.80 -27.00
C ARG A 23 4.28 -19.01 -26.15
N ASP A 24 4.98 -17.92 -25.83
CA ASP A 24 6.18 -17.82 -25.03
C ASP A 24 5.89 -17.53 -23.54
N VAL A 25 4.61 -17.37 -23.17
CA VAL A 25 4.17 -17.11 -21.80
C VAL A 25 3.54 -18.35 -21.19
N ASP A 26 4.12 -18.82 -20.09
CA ASP A 26 3.54 -19.90 -19.30
C ASP A 26 2.41 -19.35 -18.42
N VAL A 27 1.18 -19.85 -18.65
CA VAL A 27 0.03 -19.54 -17.80
C VAL A 27 -0.05 -20.58 -16.69
N VAL A 28 0.15 -20.14 -15.46
CA VAL A 28 0.04 -20.98 -14.27
C VAL A 28 -1.26 -20.64 -13.54
N LEU A 29 -2.19 -21.57 -13.48
CA LEU A 29 -3.39 -21.44 -12.65
C LEU A 29 -3.06 -21.89 -11.23
N LEU A 30 -3.20 -20.96 -10.28
CA LEU A 30 -3.12 -21.32 -8.88
C LEU A 30 -4.42 -22.03 -8.47
N PRO A 31 -4.35 -23.07 -7.62
CA PRO A 31 -5.56 -23.68 -7.07
C PRO A 31 -6.40 -22.60 -6.40
N PRO A 32 -7.74 -22.71 -6.47
CA PRO A 32 -8.60 -21.75 -5.77
C PRO A 32 -8.19 -21.71 -4.30
N SER A 33 -7.95 -20.51 -3.79
CA SER A 33 -7.73 -20.29 -2.38
C SER A 33 -8.92 -20.90 -1.62
N GLY A 34 -8.65 -21.65 -0.56
CA GLY A 34 -9.73 -22.13 0.31
C GLY A 34 -10.65 -20.98 0.72
N PRO A 35 -11.88 -21.25 1.17
CA PRO A 35 -12.77 -20.20 1.62
C PRO A 35 -12.03 -19.33 2.64
N PRO A 36 -12.09 -18.00 2.51
CA PRO A 36 -11.43 -17.09 3.43
C PRO A 36 -11.93 -17.41 4.85
N VAL A 37 -11.01 -17.57 5.79
CA VAL A 37 -11.38 -17.70 7.20
C VAL A 37 -12.06 -16.39 7.58
N ALA A 38 -13.34 -16.46 7.92
CA ALA A 38 -14.09 -15.30 8.37
C ALA A 38 -13.47 -14.85 9.71
N LEU A 39 -12.79 -13.71 9.68
CA LEU A 39 -12.30 -13.08 10.90
C LEU A 39 -13.43 -12.27 11.53
N GLU A 40 -13.50 -12.29 12.87
CA GLU A 40 -14.46 -11.43 13.56
C GLU A 40 -14.15 -9.95 13.28
N PRO A 41 -15.18 -9.15 12.91
CA PRO A 41 -15.00 -7.73 12.68
C PRO A 41 -14.48 -7.00 13.93
N VAL A 42 -13.48 -6.17 13.76
CA VAL A 42 -12.98 -5.31 14.85
C VAL A 42 -13.94 -4.17 15.15
N ALA A 43 -13.91 -3.68 16.40
CA ALA A 43 -14.69 -2.54 16.82
C ALA A 43 -14.25 -1.25 16.05
N GLU A 44 -15.17 -0.32 15.87
CA GLU A 44 -14.92 0.95 15.19
C GLU A 44 -13.80 1.78 15.84
N THR A 45 -13.66 1.70 17.15
CA THR A 45 -12.58 2.33 17.92
C THR A 45 -11.20 1.85 17.51
N VAL A 46 -11.05 0.58 17.09
CA VAL A 46 -9.77 0.04 16.60
C VAL A 46 -9.39 0.69 15.27
N VAL A 47 -10.36 0.86 14.37
CA VAL A 47 -10.14 1.54 13.08
C VAL A 47 -9.77 3.01 13.30
N ALA A 48 -10.49 3.70 14.20
CA ALA A 48 -10.20 5.09 14.54
C ALA A 48 -8.80 5.23 15.15
N THR A 49 -8.41 4.33 16.04
CA THR A 49 -7.07 4.32 16.65
C THR A 49 -5.98 4.11 15.60
N ALA A 50 -6.20 3.19 14.66
CA ALA A 50 -5.26 2.95 13.56
C ALA A 50 -5.08 4.20 12.67
N LEU A 51 -6.16 4.91 12.36
CA LEU A 51 -6.11 6.17 11.60
C LEU A 51 -5.30 7.24 12.35
N LEU A 52 -5.55 7.43 13.65
CA LEU A 52 -4.81 8.40 14.48
C LEU A 52 -3.32 8.04 14.59
N ARG A 53 -3.01 6.75 14.76
CA ARG A 53 -1.62 6.27 14.82
C ARG A 53 -0.88 6.54 13.51
N VAL A 54 -1.50 6.19 12.37
CA VAL A 54 -0.95 6.45 11.04
C VAL A 54 -0.76 7.95 10.81
N GLU A 55 -1.72 8.79 11.22
CA GLU A 55 -1.60 10.24 11.10
C GLU A 55 -0.43 10.80 11.91
N ALA A 56 -0.31 10.39 13.16
CA ALA A 56 0.74 10.90 14.05
C ALA A 56 2.14 10.57 13.53
N ILE A 57 2.37 9.30 13.13
CA ILE A 57 3.65 8.85 12.58
C ILE A 57 3.94 9.53 11.24
N ALA A 58 2.95 9.56 10.32
CA ALA A 58 3.13 10.22 9.03
C ALA A 58 3.46 11.70 9.17
N ARG A 59 2.88 12.38 10.15
CA ARG A 59 3.17 13.79 10.44
C ARG A 59 4.61 13.97 10.95
N GLY A 60 5.08 13.10 11.84
CA GLY A 60 6.45 13.12 12.35
C GLY A 60 7.46 12.92 11.22
N LEU A 61 7.35 11.83 10.48
CA LEU A 61 8.22 11.52 9.36
C LEU A 61 8.24 12.63 8.29
N TRP A 62 7.06 13.20 7.97
CA TRP A 62 6.99 14.25 6.97
C TRP A 62 7.62 15.57 7.44
N ALA A 63 7.46 15.90 8.72
CA ALA A 63 8.09 17.08 9.30
C ALA A 63 9.63 16.99 9.29
N SER A 64 10.19 15.79 9.47
CA SER A 64 11.63 15.57 9.44
C SER A 64 12.21 15.69 8.03
N VAL A 65 11.54 15.10 7.02
CA VAL A 65 12.12 15.01 5.66
C VAL A 65 11.66 16.14 4.74
N ALA A 66 10.53 16.78 5.00
CA ALA A 66 9.98 17.85 4.17
C ALA A 66 9.30 18.95 5.02
N PRO A 67 10.03 19.61 5.93
CA PRO A 67 9.46 20.58 6.88
C PRO A 67 8.75 21.77 6.18
N ASP A 68 9.23 22.15 5.00
CA ASP A 68 8.68 23.25 4.22
C ASP A 68 7.48 22.87 3.36
N SER A 69 7.09 21.59 3.36
CA SER A 69 5.95 21.13 2.55
C SER A 69 4.64 21.66 3.11
N ALA A 70 3.78 22.16 2.22
CA ALA A 70 2.42 22.54 2.56
C ALA A 70 1.49 21.32 2.74
N ASP A 71 1.91 20.16 2.23
CA ASP A 71 1.14 18.93 2.38
C ASP A 71 1.04 18.51 3.84
N ARG A 72 -0.13 18.01 4.19
CA ARG A 72 -0.41 17.45 5.51
C ARG A 72 -0.91 16.02 5.34
N PRO A 73 -0.45 15.07 6.15
CA PRO A 73 -0.97 13.72 6.13
C PRO A 73 -2.48 13.75 6.40
N ARG A 74 -3.23 13.14 5.50
CA ARG A 74 -4.67 12.94 5.64
C ARG A 74 -4.93 11.44 5.62
N PRO A 75 -5.04 10.81 6.78
CA PRO A 75 -5.27 9.38 6.84
C PRO A 75 -6.67 9.06 6.32
N ARG A 76 -6.77 7.94 5.64
CA ARG A 76 -8.03 7.39 5.15
C ARG A 76 -8.01 5.89 5.23
N CYS A 77 -9.17 5.27 5.22
CA CYS A 77 -9.25 3.84 5.01
C CYS A 77 -9.06 3.50 3.54
N THR A 78 -8.27 2.45 3.29
CA THR A 78 -8.14 1.78 1.99
C THR A 78 -8.46 0.30 2.20
N TYR A 79 -8.74 -0.45 1.13
CA TYR A 79 -8.92 -1.89 1.25
C TYR A 79 -7.66 -2.55 1.80
N GLY A 80 -7.88 -3.49 2.72
CA GLY A 80 -6.86 -4.35 3.30
C GLY A 80 -6.57 -5.59 2.45
N THR A 81 -6.27 -6.69 3.13
CA THR A 81 -6.08 -8.00 2.49
C THR A 81 -7.45 -8.68 2.37
N GLY A 82 -8.18 -8.35 1.33
CA GLY A 82 -9.52 -8.87 1.09
C GLY A 82 -10.60 -7.77 1.07
N PRO A 83 -11.79 -8.12 0.58
CA PRO A 83 -12.89 -7.17 0.39
C PRO A 83 -13.63 -6.82 1.70
N ASP A 84 -13.38 -7.55 2.76
CA ASP A 84 -13.99 -7.43 4.10
C ASP A 84 -13.08 -6.74 5.12
N ALA A 85 -11.90 -6.29 4.69
CA ALA A 85 -10.93 -5.66 5.55
C ALA A 85 -10.49 -4.30 5.02
N VAL A 86 -10.09 -3.42 5.95
CA VAL A 86 -9.51 -2.11 5.65
C VAL A 86 -8.15 -1.97 6.31
N ARG A 87 -7.37 -1.01 5.84
CA ARG A 87 -6.17 -0.50 6.51
C ARG A 87 -6.24 1.02 6.58
N ALA A 88 -5.71 1.60 7.63
CA ALA A 88 -5.46 3.02 7.69
C ALA A 88 -4.25 3.33 6.77
N ALA A 89 -4.36 4.37 5.96
CA ALA A 89 -3.30 4.77 5.04
C ALA A 89 -3.17 6.30 5.00
N ALA A 90 -1.95 6.80 5.03
CA ALA A 90 -1.62 8.19 4.72
C ALA A 90 -0.65 8.22 3.56
N ARG A 91 -0.92 9.10 2.59
CA ARG A 91 -0.07 9.28 1.42
C ARG A 91 0.35 10.74 1.33
N LEU A 92 1.62 10.95 1.13
CA LEU A 92 2.26 12.24 1.01
C LEU A 92 3.03 12.28 -0.30
N ARG A 93 2.97 13.41 -0.97
CA ARG A 93 3.65 13.62 -2.25
C ARG A 93 4.31 15.00 -2.25
N THR A 94 5.54 15.05 -2.71
CA THR A 94 6.22 16.32 -3.00
C THR A 94 6.97 16.23 -4.33
N SER A 95 7.14 17.37 -4.99
CA SER A 95 7.91 17.46 -6.23
C SER A 95 9.16 18.30 -5.93
N ARG A 96 10.34 17.64 -5.95
CA ARG A 96 11.62 18.27 -5.59
C ARG A 96 12.76 17.56 -6.31
N ASP A 97 13.74 18.33 -6.76
CA ASP A 97 14.91 17.78 -7.46
C ASP A 97 15.86 17.04 -6.51
N ASP A 98 15.82 17.34 -5.20
CA ASP A 98 16.60 16.68 -4.16
C ASP A 98 15.91 15.44 -3.56
N GLY A 99 14.90 14.90 -4.22
CA GLY A 99 14.08 13.79 -3.71
C GLY A 99 14.87 12.52 -3.37
N PHE A 100 15.99 12.27 -4.04
CA PHE A 100 16.89 11.18 -3.67
C PHE A 100 17.52 11.39 -2.27
N HIS A 101 17.96 12.61 -1.97
CA HIS A 101 18.50 12.94 -0.64
C HIS A 101 17.43 12.84 0.44
N LEU A 102 16.18 13.23 0.11
CA LEU A 102 15.05 13.05 1.02
C LEU A 102 14.74 11.58 1.27
N LEU A 103 14.89 10.73 0.26
CA LEU A 103 14.72 9.27 0.42
C LEU A 103 15.77 8.69 1.36
N VAL A 104 17.03 9.14 1.26
CA VAL A 104 18.10 8.73 2.18
C VAL A 104 17.82 9.24 3.59
N ALA A 105 17.43 10.50 3.75
CA ALA A 105 17.07 11.06 5.06
C ALA A 105 15.89 10.29 5.70
N LEU A 106 14.88 9.94 4.92
CA LEU A 106 13.76 9.15 5.39
C LEU A 106 14.19 7.75 5.86
N ARG A 107 15.14 7.11 5.15
CA ARG A 107 15.70 5.82 5.60
C ARG A 107 16.35 5.97 6.96
N ASP A 108 17.22 6.96 7.11
CA ASP A 108 17.98 7.16 8.34
C ASP A 108 17.05 7.48 9.53
N GLU A 109 15.97 8.23 9.30
CA GLU A 109 14.92 8.51 10.30
C GLU A 109 14.17 7.23 10.68
N LEU A 110 13.72 6.46 9.70
CA LEU A 110 13.02 5.19 9.96
C LEU A 110 13.91 4.22 10.76
N GLU A 111 15.20 4.07 10.38
CA GLU A 111 16.13 3.21 11.10
C GLU A 111 16.39 3.69 12.53
N ALA A 112 16.50 5.02 12.75
CA ALA A 112 16.65 5.61 14.07
C ALA A 112 15.42 5.37 14.96
N ASP A 113 14.22 5.34 14.38
CA ASP A 113 12.96 5.03 15.04
C ASP A 113 12.70 3.51 15.20
N GLY A 114 13.67 2.66 14.83
CA GLY A 114 13.62 1.20 15.02
C GLY A 114 12.85 0.44 13.94
N TRP A 115 12.60 1.04 12.79
CA TRP A 115 12.00 0.33 11.65
C TRP A 115 13.01 -0.61 10.99
N ALA A 116 12.56 -1.79 10.59
CA ALA A 116 13.33 -2.68 9.73
C ALA A 116 13.19 -2.19 8.27
N VAL A 117 14.24 -1.52 7.76
CA VAL A 117 14.22 -0.90 6.43
C VAL A 117 14.92 -1.79 5.41
N THR A 118 14.30 -1.94 4.24
CA THR A 118 14.85 -2.64 3.08
C THR A 118 14.78 -1.73 1.85
N ARG A 119 15.70 -1.97 0.90
CA ARG A 119 15.71 -1.29 -0.40
C ARG A 119 15.57 -2.34 -1.50
N PRO A 120 14.34 -2.58 -1.99
CA PRO A 120 14.13 -3.53 -3.06
C PRO A 120 14.84 -3.09 -4.35
N ASP A 121 15.45 -4.04 -5.05
CA ASP A 121 16.00 -3.79 -6.39
C ASP A 121 14.88 -3.46 -7.38
N GLY A 122 15.11 -2.50 -8.26
CA GLY A 122 14.12 -2.12 -9.26
C GLY A 122 14.48 -0.86 -10.04
N PRO A 123 13.69 -0.52 -11.06
CA PRO A 123 13.93 0.66 -11.92
C PRO A 123 13.60 2.00 -11.23
N VAL A 124 12.97 1.96 -10.08
CA VAL A 124 12.61 3.14 -9.28
C VAL A 124 13.25 3.02 -7.91
N GLU A 125 13.89 4.09 -7.44
CA GLU A 125 14.42 4.16 -6.09
C GLU A 125 13.29 4.03 -5.08
N ARG A 126 13.39 3.01 -4.22
CA ARG A 126 12.33 2.65 -3.29
C ARG A 126 12.87 2.19 -1.95
N LEU A 127 12.16 2.56 -0.88
CA LEU A 127 12.35 2.04 0.47
C LEU A 127 11.09 1.33 0.92
N VAL A 128 11.26 0.30 1.74
CA VAL A 128 10.17 -0.34 2.49
C VAL A 128 10.62 -0.51 3.92
N GLY A 129 9.91 0.10 4.85
CA GLY A 129 10.13 -0.01 6.29
C GLY A 129 8.97 -0.76 6.95
N HIS A 130 9.30 -1.60 7.94
CA HIS A 130 8.31 -2.31 8.75
C HIS A 130 8.55 -2.04 10.23
N LEU A 131 7.51 -1.72 10.97
CA LEU A 131 7.49 -1.59 12.42
C LEU A 131 6.17 -2.14 12.96
N ASP A 132 6.20 -3.22 13.71
CA ASP A 132 5.01 -3.95 14.16
C ASP A 132 4.08 -4.29 12.98
N ASP A 133 2.85 -3.77 13.01
CA ASP A 133 1.84 -3.90 11.96
C ASP A 133 1.87 -2.76 10.92
N LEU A 134 2.81 -1.83 11.04
CA LEU A 134 2.93 -0.69 10.13
C LEU A 134 3.89 -1.00 8.97
N THR A 135 3.57 -0.45 7.82
CA THR A 135 4.45 -0.46 6.65
C THR A 135 4.60 0.94 6.09
N ALA A 136 5.83 1.43 6.01
CA ALA A 136 6.19 2.65 5.30
C ALA A 136 6.77 2.28 3.93
N THR A 137 6.30 2.91 2.88
CA THR A 137 6.87 2.77 1.53
C THR A 137 7.18 4.15 1.01
N ALA A 138 8.41 4.36 0.56
CA ALA A 138 8.80 5.59 -0.10
C ALA A 138 9.40 5.30 -1.46
N SER A 139 9.12 6.12 -2.46
CA SER A 139 9.68 5.99 -3.80
C SER A 139 9.97 7.36 -4.41
N TYR A 140 11.06 7.45 -5.14
CA TYR A 140 11.44 8.64 -5.87
C TYR A 140 11.53 8.33 -7.36
N ALA A 141 10.82 9.12 -8.15
CA ALA A 141 10.86 9.06 -9.61
C ALA A 141 11.61 10.29 -10.14
N GLU A 142 12.87 10.09 -10.56
CA GLU A 142 13.76 11.14 -11.04
C GLU A 142 13.15 11.91 -12.22
N GLY A 143 12.60 11.21 -13.22
CA GLY A 143 12.03 11.82 -14.42
C GLY A 143 10.86 12.78 -14.18
N SER A 144 10.20 12.71 -13.01
CA SER A 144 9.12 13.63 -12.59
C SER A 144 9.46 14.42 -11.34
N SER A 145 10.69 14.27 -10.82
CA SER A 145 11.13 14.86 -9.54
C SER A 145 10.13 14.62 -8.41
N THR A 146 9.50 13.44 -8.38
CA THR A 146 8.41 13.15 -7.44
C THR A 146 8.86 12.17 -6.37
N LEU A 147 8.79 12.60 -5.11
CA LEU A 147 8.86 11.73 -3.93
C LEU A 147 7.44 11.41 -3.46
N LEU A 148 7.15 10.13 -3.35
CA LEU A 148 5.91 9.60 -2.79
C LEU A 148 6.23 8.82 -1.52
N VAL A 149 5.55 9.13 -0.43
CA VAL A 149 5.63 8.38 0.83
C VAL A 149 4.22 7.89 1.18
N GLU A 150 4.11 6.61 1.48
CA GLU A 150 2.87 5.99 1.93
C GLU A 150 3.13 5.24 3.23
N LEU A 151 2.30 5.51 4.23
CA LEU A 151 2.30 4.78 5.51
C LEU A 151 0.97 4.04 5.64
N THR A 152 1.02 2.75 5.95
CA THR A 152 -0.17 1.91 6.11
C THR A 152 -0.13 1.11 7.41
N SER A 153 -1.29 0.87 8.00
CA SER A 153 -1.44 -0.11 9.09
C SER A 153 -1.60 -1.53 8.55
N GLY A 154 -1.55 -2.50 9.45
CA GLY A 154 -2.04 -3.84 9.19
C GLY A 154 -3.49 -3.86 8.72
N SER A 155 -3.91 -5.02 8.21
CA SER A 155 -5.27 -5.25 7.72
C SER A 155 -6.23 -5.51 8.89
N LEU A 156 -7.33 -4.75 8.94
CA LEU A 156 -8.35 -4.79 9.99
C LEU A 156 -9.64 -5.36 9.41
N PRO A 157 -10.11 -6.53 9.84
CA PRO A 157 -11.38 -7.08 9.41
C PRO A 157 -12.53 -6.20 9.93
N VAL A 158 -13.43 -5.76 9.07
CA VAL A 158 -14.57 -4.90 9.42
C VAL A 158 -15.88 -5.40 8.81
N GLY A 159 -15.82 -6.44 7.98
CA GLY A 159 -16.91 -6.91 7.16
C GLY A 159 -17.08 -6.10 5.86
N GLN A 160 -17.63 -6.76 4.84
CA GLN A 160 -17.62 -6.25 3.47
C GLN A 160 -18.38 -4.92 3.30
N ASP A 161 -19.55 -4.79 3.92
CA ASP A 161 -20.35 -3.56 3.76
C ASP A 161 -19.69 -2.37 4.45
N ARG A 162 -19.12 -2.61 5.65
CA ARG A 162 -18.39 -1.57 6.38
C ARG A 162 -17.10 -1.19 5.65
N ALA A 163 -16.39 -2.14 5.06
CA ALA A 163 -15.20 -1.86 4.25
C ALA A 163 -15.53 -0.95 3.06
N ARG A 164 -16.64 -1.21 2.35
CA ARG A 164 -17.11 -0.35 1.24
C ARG A 164 -17.44 1.06 1.71
N GLU A 165 -18.09 1.18 2.87
CA GLU A 165 -18.44 2.49 3.44
C GLU A 165 -17.18 3.29 3.80
N LEU A 166 -16.25 2.69 4.54
CA LEU A 166 -15.03 3.33 5.03
C LEU A 166 -14.04 3.71 3.91
N THR A 167 -14.05 2.97 2.80
CA THR A 167 -13.15 3.23 1.66
C THR A 167 -13.76 4.15 0.59
N ARG A 168 -15.05 4.54 0.75
CA ARG A 168 -15.70 5.45 -0.19
C ARG A 168 -14.96 6.80 -0.20
N PRO A 169 -14.58 7.31 -1.38
CA PRO A 169 -14.00 8.65 -1.46
C PRO A 169 -14.96 9.67 -0.83
N ALA A 170 -14.42 10.58 -0.02
CA ALA A 170 -15.22 11.73 0.42
C ALA A 170 -15.75 12.44 -0.82
N ALA A 171 -17.07 12.74 -0.84
CA ALA A 171 -17.62 13.55 -1.90
C ALA A 171 -16.82 14.87 -2.00
N PRO A 172 -16.48 15.34 -3.20
CA PRO A 172 -15.81 16.62 -3.35
C PRO A 172 -16.65 17.66 -2.59
N ALA A 173 -15.99 18.40 -1.70
CA ALA A 173 -16.66 19.50 -0.99
C ALA A 173 -17.24 20.41 -2.06
N GLY A 174 -18.58 20.39 -2.18
CA GLY A 174 -19.28 21.12 -3.21
C GLY A 174 -18.89 22.60 -3.13
N GLU A 175 -18.44 23.13 -4.25
CA GLU A 175 -18.43 24.57 -4.48
C GLU A 175 -19.87 25.08 -4.22
N ARG A 176 -20.03 25.79 -3.12
CA ARG A 176 -21.23 26.62 -2.88
C ARG A 176 -20.86 28.06 -3.11
#